data_5b6c9600e8ac4b1a8a9de0a3f7f99f79
#
_entry.id   5b6c9600e8ac4b1a8a9de0a3f7f99f79
#
_cell.length_a   1.000
_cell.length_b   1.000
_cell.length_c   1.000
_cell.angle_alpha   90.00
_cell.angle_beta   90.00
_cell.angle_gamma   90.00
#
_symmetry.space_group_name_H-M   'P 1'
#
loop_
_entity.id
_entity.type
_entity.pdbx_description
1 polymer ?
#
loop_
_entity_poly.entity_id
_entity_poly.type
_entity_poly.pdbx_seq_one_letter_code
_entity_poly.pdbx_strand_id
1 'polypeptide(L)'
;MNGSLSLVSVVVAALLATGCSGSGLTPTSPSSLPGSPTSPVDQPPLSGSPAPTTDQLAGTWNLQSLQPAEDVDQTTPAGATYTLTFADGRLSTRADCNVCGGPFVLSGHTLTAGPTLACTRAACPTMAFESTYTRLLSGDSTVTLSDGALVLSSARGVLHFTR
;
A
#
# COMPACT_ATOMS: atom_id res chain seq x y z
N MET A 1 25.99 -11.51 38.86
CA MET A 1 26.54 -10.40 39.63
C MET A 1 26.32 -9.16 38.81
N ASN A 2 25.59 -8.19 39.40
CA ASN A 2 25.37 -6.78 39.03
C ASN A 2 24.74 -6.53 37.64
N GLY A 3 23.55 -6.09 37.44
CA GLY A 3 22.73 -5.14 38.21
C GLY A 3 22.92 -3.72 37.67
N SER A 4 22.01 -3.28 36.76
CA SER A 4 21.73 -1.86 36.61
C SER A 4 20.36 -1.65 35.99
N LEU A 5 19.36 -1.42 36.85
CA LEU A 5 18.09 -0.78 36.50
C LEU A 5 18.38 0.72 36.31
N SER A 6 18.01 1.27 35.15
CA SER A 6 17.85 2.71 34.97
C SER A 6 16.37 3.04 34.82
N LEU A 7 15.83 3.60 35.89
CA LEU A 7 14.57 4.32 35.95
C LEU A 7 14.77 5.69 35.29
N VAL A 8 13.99 5.99 34.26
CA VAL A 8 13.88 7.35 33.73
C VAL A 8 12.45 7.85 33.98
N SER A 9 12.39 8.91 34.78
CA SER A 9 11.21 9.60 35.24
C SER A 9 10.42 10.25 34.12
N VAL A 10 9.10 10.08 34.23
CA VAL A 10 8.08 10.81 33.47
C VAL A 10 7.88 12.19 34.09
N VAL A 11 8.08 13.26 33.34
CA VAL A 11 7.65 14.61 33.69
C VAL A 11 6.39 14.95 32.88
N VAL A 12 5.28 15.06 33.59
CA VAL A 12 4.01 15.56 33.10
C VAL A 12 4.01 17.09 33.27
N ALA A 13 3.92 17.83 32.18
CA ALA A 13 3.65 19.26 32.20
C ALA A 13 2.23 19.53 31.67
N ALA A 14 1.34 19.88 32.57
CA ALA A 14 0.03 20.42 32.28
C ALA A 14 0.14 21.93 32.03
N LEU A 15 -0.37 22.41 30.92
CA LEU A 15 -0.59 23.82 30.64
C LEU A 15 -2.08 24.08 30.39
N LEU A 16 -2.71 24.70 31.36
CA LEU A 16 -4.00 25.34 31.29
C LEU A 16 -3.84 26.70 30.61
N ALA A 17 -4.63 27.04 29.64
CA ALA A 17 -4.83 28.39 29.17
C ALA A 17 -6.33 28.67 28.91
N THR A 18 -6.81 29.56 29.71
CA THR A 18 -8.11 30.20 29.84
C THR A 18 -8.45 31.09 28.64
N GLY A 19 -9.71 31.02 28.22
CA GLY A 19 -10.65 32.10 27.94
C GLY A 19 -10.33 33.25 27.01
N CYS A 20 -11.29 33.46 26.07
CA CYS A 20 -11.83 34.82 25.80
C CYS A 20 -13.19 34.69 25.10
N SER A 21 -14.19 35.16 25.83
CA SER A 21 -15.52 35.55 25.32
C SER A 21 -15.40 36.82 24.51
N GLY A 22 -16.01 36.87 23.33
CA GLY A 22 -16.18 38.09 22.54
C GLY A 22 -17.60 38.13 21.99
N SER A 23 -18.49 38.83 22.70
CA SER A 23 -19.81 39.18 22.21
C SER A 23 -19.73 40.39 21.27
N GLY A 24 -20.54 40.40 20.23
CA GLY A 24 -21.01 41.69 19.75
C GLY A 24 -21.03 41.88 18.23
N LEU A 25 -22.21 42.20 17.80
CA LEU A 25 -22.64 43.11 16.76
C LEU A 25 -23.07 42.44 15.42
N THR A 26 -24.38 42.45 15.29
CA THR A 26 -25.10 42.44 14.00
C THR A 26 -24.76 43.69 13.19
N PRO A 27 -24.59 43.58 11.92
CA PRO A 27 -25.08 44.57 10.99
C PRO A 27 -25.97 44.01 9.87
N THR A 28 -27.14 44.56 9.81
CA THR A 28 -27.87 45.11 8.64
C THR A 28 -27.58 44.50 7.29
N SER A 29 -28.62 43.88 6.73
CA SER A 29 -28.74 43.56 5.31
C SER A 29 -28.64 44.80 4.42
N PRO A 30 -28.06 44.63 3.23
CA PRO A 30 -28.58 45.31 2.06
C PRO A 30 -29.00 44.32 0.94
N SER A 31 -30.20 44.56 0.51
CA SER A 31 -30.77 44.46 -0.85
C SER A 31 -30.27 43.41 -1.81
N SER A 32 -31.21 42.59 -2.15
CA SER A 32 -31.38 41.69 -3.30
C SER A 32 -30.93 42.30 -4.63
N LEU A 33 -30.09 41.53 -5.34
CA LEU A 33 -30.02 41.54 -6.78
C LEU A 33 -30.34 40.10 -7.28
N PRO A 34 -31.18 39.91 -8.32
CA PRO A 34 -31.47 38.61 -8.85
C PRO A 34 -30.26 38.15 -9.69
N GLY A 35 -29.36 37.45 -9.06
CA GLY A 35 -28.34 36.66 -9.76
C GLY A 35 -28.92 35.32 -10.16
N SER A 36 -28.93 35.03 -11.46
CA SER A 36 -29.30 33.75 -12.07
C SER A 36 -28.74 32.57 -11.27
N PRO A 37 -29.51 31.49 -11.09
CA PRO A 37 -28.95 30.25 -10.57
C PRO A 37 -27.96 29.72 -11.59
N THR A 38 -26.69 29.94 -11.33
CA THR A 38 -25.64 29.15 -11.96
C THR A 38 -25.82 27.75 -11.40
N SER A 39 -26.40 26.87 -12.21
CA SER A 39 -26.43 25.43 -11.94
C SER A 39 -25.03 24.98 -11.53
N PRO A 40 -24.90 24.15 -10.48
CA PRO A 40 -23.65 23.47 -10.25
C PRO A 40 -23.30 22.75 -11.54
N VAL A 41 -22.19 23.13 -12.17
CA VAL A 41 -21.60 22.36 -13.24
C VAL A 41 -21.36 21.00 -12.62
N ASP A 42 -22.09 20.03 -13.10
CA ASP A 42 -21.92 18.62 -12.79
C ASP A 42 -20.52 18.28 -13.29
N GLN A 43 -19.53 18.53 -12.43
CA GLN A 43 -18.15 18.19 -12.70
C GLN A 43 -18.12 16.66 -12.64
N PRO A 44 -17.90 15.98 -13.78
CA PRO A 44 -17.86 14.53 -13.76
C PRO A 44 -16.82 14.14 -12.72
N PRO A 45 -17.08 13.12 -11.89
CA PRO A 45 -16.11 12.66 -10.91
C PRO A 45 -14.82 12.39 -11.67
N LEU A 46 -13.72 12.95 -11.15
CA LEU A 46 -12.39 12.72 -11.69
C LEU A 46 -12.25 11.22 -11.92
N SER A 47 -12.18 10.82 -13.17
CA SER A 47 -12.15 9.42 -13.58
C SER A 47 -10.97 8.75 -12.90
N GLY A 48 -11.21 8.07 -11.78
CA GLY A 48 -10.25 7.15 -11.24
C GLY A 48 -9.88 6.14 -12.33
N SER A 49 -8.63 5.79 -12.46
CA SER A 49 -8.23 4.70 -13.38
C SER A 49 -9.19 3.53 -13.23
N PRO A 50 -9.65 2.93 -14.34
CA PRO A 50 -10.53 1.77 -14.25
C PRO A 50 -9.87 0.68 -13.41
N ALA A 51 -10.70 -0.03 -12.64
CA ALA A 51 -10.21 -1.12 -11.82
C ALA A 51 -9.56 -2.19 -12.71
N PRO A 52 -8.40 -2.74 -12.32
CA PRO A 52 -7.74 -3.80 -13.08
C PRO A 52 -8.61 -5.06 -13.11
N THR A 53 -8.51 -5.82 -14.20
CA THR A 53 -9.17 -7.12 -14.34
C THR A 53 -8.18 -8.26 -14.10
N THR A 54 -8.70 -9.46 -13.82
CA THR A 54 -7.88 -10.67 -13.70
C THR A 54 -7.12 -10.99 -14.98
N ASP A 55 -7.72 -10.73 -16.15
CA ASP A 55 -7.08 -10.92 -17.46
C ASP A 55 -5.89 -9.97 -17.67
N GLN A 56 -5.99 -8.74 -17.17
CA GLN A 56 -4.89 -7.78 -17.21
C GLN A 56 -3.74 -8.18 -16.28
N LEU A 57 -4.05 -8.84 -15.15
CA LEU A 57 -3.03 -9.39 -14.26
C LEU A 57 -2.41 -10.68 -14.81
N ALA A 58 -3.14 -11.45 -15.63
CA ALA A 58 -2.70 -12.78 -16.10
C ALA A 58 -1.31 -12.73 -16.74
N GLY A 59 -0.52 -13.79 -16.50
CA GLY A 59 0.84 -13.92 -16.97
C GLY A 59 1.88 -13.67 -15.88
N THR A 60 3.14 -13.50 -16.31
CA THR A 60 4.30 -13.40 -15.41
C THR A 60 4.83 -11.98 -15.35
N TRP A 61 5.10 -11.54 -14.12
CA TRP A 61 5.65 -10.24 -13.77
C TRP A 61 6.99 -10.42 -13.09
N ASN A 62 7.98 -9.60 -13.43
CA ASN A 62 9.34 -9.63 -12.87
C ASN A 62 9.46 -8.54 -11.82
N LEU A 63 9.85 -8.89 -10.59
CA LEU A 63 10.09 -7.92 -9.53
C LEU A 63 11.29 -7.04 -9.87
N GLN A 64 11.10 -5.73 -9.79
CA GLN A 64 12.15 -4.74 -9.97
C GLN A 64 12.70 -4.28 -8.63
N SER A 65 11.79 -3.88 -7.73
CA SER A 65 12.14 -3.45 -6.39
C SER A 65 11.02 -3.74 -5.41
N LEU A 66 11.36 -3.69 -4.13
CA LEU A 66 10.43 -3.67 -3.02
C LEU A 66 10.81 -2.56 -2.03
N GLN A 67 9.81 -1.93 -1.46
CA GLN A 67 9.98 -0.89 -0.45
C GLN A 67 9.14 -1.22 0.78
N PRO A 68 9.75 -1.68 1.89
CA PRO A 68 9.05 -1.81 3.15
C PRO A 68 8.60 -0.44 3.65
N ALA A 69 7.48 -0.38 4.41
CA ALA A 69 6.88 0.90 4.84
C ALA A 69 7.82 1.77 5.70
N GLU A 70 8.76 1.16 6.42
CA GLU A 70 9.68 1.82 7.34
C GLU A 70 11.15 1.70 6.91
N ASP A 71 11.40 1.36 5.64
CA ASP A 71 12.75 1.09 5.14
C ASP A 71 12.95 1.70 3.74
N VAL A 72 14.19 1.68 3.27
CA VAL A 72 14.56 2.16 1.94
C VAL A 72 14.14 1.19 0.85
N ASP A 73 14.00 1.71 -0.37
CA ASP A 73 13.76 0.90 -1.56
C ASP A 73 14.93 -0.07 -1.80
N GLN A 74 14.59 -1.34 -2.06
CA GLN A 74 15.55 -2.42 -2.29
C GLN A 74 15.32 -2.99 -3.69
N THR A 75 16.29 -2.88 -4.55
CA THR A 75 16.25 -3.51 -5.88
C THR A 75 16.42 -5.03 -5.78
N THR A 76 15.84 -5.75 -6.74
CA THR A 76 16.01 -7.21 -6.80
C THR A 76 17.51 -7.56 -6.86
N PRO A 77 18.00 -8.46 -5.98
CA PRO A 77 19.41 -8.81 -5.94
C PRO A 77 19.91 -9.38 -7.27
N ALA A 78 21.10 -8.97 -7.69
CA ALA A 78 21.71 -9.44 -8.92
C ALA A 78 21.87 -10.98 -8.92
N GLY A 79 21.47 -11.61 -10.00
CA GLY A 79 21.54 -13.08 -10.17
C GLY A 79 20.41 -13.85 -9.50
N ALA A 80 19.57 -13.22 -8.68
CA ALA A 80 18.36 -13.83 -8.12
C ALA A 80 17.15 -13.60 -9.03
N THR A 81 16.19 -14.54 -8.99
CA THR A 81 14.96 -14.46 -9.79
C THR A 81 13.75 -14.31 -8.88
N TYR A 82 13.03 -13.23 -9.07
CA TYR A 82 11.76 -12.95 -8.37
C TYR A 82 10.68 -12.69 -9.41
N THR A 83 9.72 -13.58 -9.51
CA THR A 83 8.59 -13.46 -10.45
C THR A 83 7.28 -13.69 -9.75
N LEU A 84 6.21 -13.07 -10.26
CA LEU A 84 4.84 -13.26 -9.81
C LEU A 84 3.98 -13.62 -11.02
N THR A 85 3.29 -14.73 -10.96
CA THR A 85 2.42 -15.25 -12.04
C THR A 85 0.99 -15.39 -11.53
N PHE A 86 0.05 -14.88 -12.31
CA PHE A 86 -1.37 -15.04 -12.06
C PHE A 86 -2.00 -15.93 -13.13
N ALA A 87 -2.66 -17.00 -12.71
CA ALA A 87 -3.38 -17.92 -13.57
C ALA A 87 -4.48 -18.64 -12.78
N ASP A 88 -5.65 -18.84 -13.39
CA ASP A 88 -6.74 -19.69 -12.88
C ASP A 88 -7.14 -19.43 -11.41
N GLY A 89 -7.22 -18.15 -11.01
CA GLY A 89 -7.55 -17.76 -9.65
C GLY A 89 -6.47 -18.07 -8.60
N ARG A 90 -5.27 -18.42 -9.05
CA ARG A 90 -4.10 -18.68 -8.21
C ARG A 90 -2.95 -17.77 -8.59
N LEU A 91 -2.20 -17.37 -7.58
CA LEU A 91 -0.89 -16.78 -7.78
C LEU A 91 0.20 -17.81 -7.49
N SER A 92 1.27 -17.73 -8.25
CA SER A 92 2.52 -18.44 -8.01
C SER A 92 3.66 -17.44 -8.09
N THR A 93 4.61 -17.55 -7.21
CA THR A 93 5.78 -16.67 -7.23
C THR A 93 7.05 -17.48 -7.06
N ARG A 94 8.05 -17.17 -7.88
CA ARG A 94 9.42 -17.59 -7.63
C ARG A 94 10.08 -16.53 -6.77
N ALA A 95 10.66 -16.94 -5.66
CA ALA A 95 11.40 -16.11 -4.74
C ALA A 95 12.81 -16.68 -4.63
N ASP A 96 13.69 -16.29 -5.53
CA ASP A 96 15.02 -16.83 -5.75
C ASP A 96 14.99 -18.36 -6.00
N CYS A 97 15.44 -19.17 -5.07
CA CYS A 97 15.42 -20.64 -5.18
C CYS A 97 14.13 -21.26 -4.62
N ASN A 98 13.25 -20.49 -3.99
CA ASN A 98 11.98 -20.97 -3.47
C ASN A 98 10.81 -20.64 -4.41
N VAL A 99 9.76 -21.44 -4.29
CA VAL A 99 8.48 -21.23 -4.99
C VAL A 99 7.39 -21.14 -3.94
N CYS A 100 6.59 -20.09 -4.02
CA CYS A 100 5.41 -19.90 -3.18
C CYS A 100 4.16 -19.85 -4.04
N GLY A 101 3.01 -20.17 -3.47
CA GLY A 101 1.75 -20.04 -4.17
C GLY A 101 0.54 -20.11 -3.24
N GLY A 102 -0.58 -19.63 -3.75
CA GLY A 102 -1.85 -19.64 -3.04
C GLY A 102 -2.99 -19.10 -3.90
N PRO A 103 -4.22 -19.12 -3.38
CA PRO A 103 -5.34 -18.46 -4.04
C PRO A 103 -5.18 -16.94 -3.97
N PHE A 104 -5.78 -16.23 -4.92
CA PHE A 104 -5.98 -14.80 -4.83
C PHE A 104 -7.40 -14.41 -5.19
N VAL A 105 -7.82 -13.26 -4.71
CA VAL A 105 -9.07 -12.60 -5.09
C VAL A 105 -8.75 -11.17 -5.51
N LEU A 106 -9.34 -10.72 -6.62
CA LEU A 106 -9.29 -9.34 -7.06
C LEU A 106 -10.68 -8.74 -6.94
N SER A 107 -10.82 -7.66 -6.18
CA SER A 107 -12.08 -6.93 -6.02
C SER A 107 -11.81 -5.44 -6.19
N GLY A 108 -12.28 -4.86 -7.30
CA GLY A 108 -11.91 -3.49 -7.67
C GLY A 108 -10.38 -3.35 -7.79
N HIS A 109 -9.82 -2.44 -7.02
CA HIS A 109 -8.36 -2.24 -6.95
C HIS A 109 -7.68 -3.07 -5.86
N THR A 110 -8.40 -3.91 -5.12
CA THR A 110 -7.82 -4.70 -4.03
C THR A 110 -7.53 -6.12 -4.48
N LEU A 111 -6.27 -6.52 -4.40
CA LEU A 111 -5.80 -7.89 -4.52
C LEU A 111 -5.61 -8.47 -3.12
N THR A 112 -6.30 -9.55 -2.81
CA THR A 112 -6.06 -10.36 -1.61
C THR A 112 -5.30 -11.62 -2.01
N ALA A 113 -4.03 -11.70 -1.64
CA ALA A 113 -3.19 -12.89 -1.85
C ALA A 113 -3.23 -13.73 -0.59
N GLY A 114 -4.08 -14.74 -0.54
CA GLY A 114 -4.29 -15.72 0.54
C GLY A 114 -3.84 -15.32 1.95
N PRO A 115 -4.36 -15.87 3.02
CA PRO A 115 -3.89 -15.52 4.36
C PRO A 115 -2.42 -15.93 4.55
N THR A 116 -2.00 -16.98 3.87
CA THR A 116 -0.60 -17.47 3.82
C THR A 116 -0.31 -18.07 2.46
N LEU A 117 0.86 -17.77 1.93
CA LEU A 117 1.40 -18.45 0.76
C LEU A 117 2.16 -19.70 1.20
N ALA A 118 1.86 -20.83 0.56
CA ALA A 118 2.62 -22.05 0.79
C ALA A 118 3.95 -21.96 0.01
N CYS A 119 5.07 -22.04 0.71
CA CYS A 119 6.40 -21.91 0.13
C CYS A 119 7.25 -23.16 0.34
N THR A 120 8.10 -23.49 -0.63
CA THR A 120 9.26 -24.35 -0.39
C THR A 120 10.24 -23.64 0.56
N ARG A 121 11.17 -24.39 1.16
CA ARG A 121 12.09 -23.86 2.18
C ARG A 121 13.52 -24.32 1.91
N ALA A 122 14.05 -23.97 0.74
CA ALA A 122 15.46 -24.11 0.48
C ALA A 122 16.24 -22.94 1.09
N ALA A 123 17.47 -23.17 1.50
CA ALA A 123 18.35 -22.09 1.97
C ALA A 123 18.92 -21.35 0.76
N CYS A 124 18.32 -20.20 0.43
CA CYS A 124 18.76 -19.35 -0.67
C CYS A 124 19.77 -18.29 -0.19
N PRO A 125 20.65 -17.79 -1.05
CA PRO A 125 21.56 -16.69 -0.72
C PRO A 125 20.82 -15.40 -0.32
N THR A 126 19.59 -15.19 -0.84
CA THR A 126 18.80 -13.96 -0.65
C THR A 126 17.67 -14.11 0.37
N MET A 127 17.79 -15.00 1.37
CA MET A 127 16.71 -15.31 2.33
C MET A 127 16.10 -14.08 3.03
N ALA A 128 16.91 -13.07 3.36
CA ALA A 128 16.41 -11.85 4.01
C ALA A 128 15.48 -11.06 3.05
N PHE A 129 15.88 -10.91 1.80
CA PHE A 129 15.08 -10.27 0.75
C PHE A 129 13.81 -11.09 0.45
N GLU A 130 13.93 -12.42 0.33
CA GLU A 130 12.81 -13.34 0.13
C GLU A 130 11.77 -13.21 1.25
N SER A 131 12.21 -13.19 2.51
CA SER A 131 11.33 -13.03 3.68
C SER A 131 10.56 -11.71 3.62
N THR A 132 11.23 -10.61 3.26
CA THR A 132 10.58 -9.31 3.07
C THR A 132 9.60 -9.34 1.92
N TYR A 133 10.00 -9.86 0.77
CA TYR A 133 9.17 -9.98 -0.43
C TYR A 133 7.88 -10.77 -0.16
N THR A 134 7.98 -11.98 0.40
CA THR A 134 6.81 -12.84 0.67
C THR A 134 5.87 -12.24 1.71
N ARG A 135 6.41 -11.53 2.71
CA ARG A 135 5.63 -10.78 3.70
C ARG A 135 4.85 -9.62 3.06
N LEU A 136 5.45 -8.87 2.13
CA LEU A 136 4.79 -7.78 1.41
C LEU A 136 3.72 -8.30 0.44
N LEU A 137 3.98 -9.45 -0.20
CA LEU A 137 3.06 -10.05 -1.16
C LEU A 137 1.80 -10.65 -0.51
N SER A 138 1.88 -11.11 0.75
CA SER A 138 0.75 -11.78 1.42
C SER A 138 -0.33 -10.80 1.91
N GLY A 139 -1.61 -11.20 1.83
CA GLY A 139 -2.76 -10.40 2.30
C GLY A 139 -3.19 -9.33 1.30
N ASP A 140 -3.76 -8.25 1.79
CA ASP A 140 -4.37 -7.21 0.96
C ASP A 140 -3.35 -6.21 0.43
N SER A 141 -3.50 -5.87 -0.84
CA SER A 141 -2.73 -4.84 -1.54
C SER A 141 -3.60 -4.10 -2.54
N THR A 142 -3.39 -2.81 -2.68
CA THR A 142 -3.96 -2.02 -3.78
C THR A 142 -3.15 -2.26 -5.04
N VAL A 143 -3.84 -2.59 -6.13
CA VAL A 143 -3.25 -2.84 -7.45
C VAL A 143 -3.30 -1.58 -8.29
N THR A 144 -2.16 -1.21 -8.86
CA THR A 144 -2.07 -0.22 -9.93
C THR A 144 -1.38 -0.85 -11.14
N LEU A 145 -2.02 -0.74 -12.30
CA LEU A 145 -1.49 -1.20 -13.60
C LEU A 145 -1.30 -0.01 -14.52
N SER A 146 -0.13 0.13 -15.11
CA SER A 146 0.13 1.09 -16.17
C SER A 146 1.30 0.65 -17.04
N ASP A 147 1.14 0.73 -18.37
CA ASP A 147 2.22 0.60 -19.36
C ASP A 147 3.19 -0.58 -19.13
N GLY A 148 2.65 -1.76 -18.77
CA GLY A 148 3.46 -2.95 -18.49
C GLY A 148 4.10 -2.98 -17.11
N ALA A 149 3.77 -2.04 -16.24
CA ALA A 149 4.15 -2.03 -14.83
C ALA A 149 2.96 -2.45 -13.93
N LEU A 150 3.25 -3.24 -12.92
CA LEU A 150 2.33 -3.63 -11.85
C LEU A 150 2.91 -3.16 -10.52
N VAL A 151 2.12 -2.37 -9.79
CA VAL A 151 2.46 -1.94 -8.44
C VAL A 151 1.45 -2.54 -7.45
N LEU A 152 1.95 -3.21 -6.42
CA LEU A 152 1.17 -3.70 -5.30
C LEU A 152 1.54 -2.89 -4.05
N SER A 153 0.59 -2.09 -3.55
CA SER A 153 0.80 -1.22 -2.38
C SER A 153 -0.03 -1.70 -1.20
N SER A 154 0.57 -1.79 -0.04
CA SER A 154 -0.09 -2.15 1.22
C SER A 154 0.43 -1.31 2.38
N ALA A 155 -0.19 -1.42 3.56
CA ALA A 155 0.34 -0.79 4.77
C ALA A 155 1.74 -1.29 5.17
N ARG A 156 2.17 -2.44 4.64
CA ARG A 156 3.49 -3.04 4.92
C ARG A 156 4.58 -2.53 3.98
N GLY A 157 4.20 -1.94 2.84
CA GLY A 157 5.13 -1.46 1.83
C GLY A 157 4.61 -1.66 0.40
N VAL A 158 5.50 -1.53 -0.55
CA VAL A 158 5.21 -1.53 -1.98
C VAL A 158 6.09 -2.54 -2.71
N LEU A 159 5.52 -3.21 -3.72
CA LEU A 159 6.21 -4.07 -4.67
C LEU A 159 6.05 -3.51 -6.08
N HIS A 160 7.14 -3.38 -6.81
CA HIS A 160 7.18 -2.90 -8.20
C HIS A 160 7.58 -4.02 -9.13
N PHE A 161 6.74 -4.28 -10.12
CA PHE A 161 6.97 -5.32 -11.14
C PHE A 161 6.87 -4.75 -12.55
N THR A 162 7.52 -5.43 -13.50
CA THR A 162 7.38 -5.21 -14.94
C THR A 162 7.16 -6.54 -15.68
N ARG A 163 6.64 -6.46 -16.90
CA ARG A 163 6.62 -7.58 -17.84
C ARG A 163 7.89 -7.62 -18.69
#